data_b493e9af80cddd8e324c642312de02d8
#
_entry.id   b493e9af80cddd8e324c642312de02d8
#
_cell.length_a   1.000
_cell.length_b   1.000
_cell.length_c   1.000
_cell.angle_alpha   90.00
_cell.angle_beta   90.00
_cell.angle_gamma   90.00
#
_symmetry.space_group_name_H-M   'P 1'
#
loop_
_entity.id
_entity.type
_entity.pdbx_description
1 polymer ?
#
loop_
_entity_poly.entity_id
_entity_poly.type
_entity_poly.pdbx_seq_one_letter_code
_entity_poly.pdbx_strand_id
1 'polypeptide(L)'
;MGLKERREREKEARKRQILAAARRLLFKKGIQSTSINQIARTAELGVGTIYFYYQSKEEIFYSLQEEGLDIFFHEIDAIGRADTAPDEKLHETGHAYLRFSSEHKDYFDIINYFLATPTVILGNELKQQIDRKGSHILKLIGGFIRAGISDGMFRPVDSKKYAVMFWGALHGLTQFKKLEDTILEGEDHGHIFNYAVDQLIDGLRRTDG
;
A
#
# COMPACT_ATOMS: atom_id res chain seq x y z
N MET A 1 -31.37 20.44 2.24
CA MET A 1 -30.14 19.92 2.88
C MET A 1 -30.47 19.63 4.33
N GLY A 2 -30.55 18.33 4.70
CA GLY A 2 -31.10 17.92 5.99
C GLY A 2 -30.07 17.99 7.13
N LEU A 3 -30.55 18.12 8.37
CA LEU A 3 -29.73 18.12 9.60
C LEU A 3 -28.81 16.87 9.69
N LYS A 4 -29.25 15.72 9.18
CA LYS A 4 -28.50 14.47 9.15
C LYS A 4 -27.28 14.56 8.22
N GLU A 5 -27.45 15.12 7.02
CA GLU A 5 -26.37 15.31 6.05
C GLU A 5 -25.31 16.31 6.53
N ARG A 6 -25.74 17.35 7.26
CA ARG A 6 -24.82 18.30 7.88
C ARG A 6 -23.97 17.64 8.96
N ARG A 7 -24.58 16.86 9.86
CA ARG A 7 -23.87 16.13 10.91
C ARG A 7 -22.86 15.14 10.37
N GLU A 8 -23.23 14.42 9.31
CA GLU A 8 -22.32 13.45 8.68
C GLU A 8 -21.11 14.17 8.05
N ARG A 9 -21.33 15.28 7.35
CA ARG A 9 -20.21 16.08 6.81
C ARG A 9 -19.29 16.66 7.89
N GLU A 10 -19.86 17.14 9.00
CA GLU A 10 -19.07 17.62 10.12
C GLU A 10 -18.24 16.49 10.74
N LYS A 11 -18.81 15.29 10.87
CA LYS A 11 -18.13 14.09 11.35
C LYS A 11 -16.96 13.72 10.44
N GLU A 12 -17.19 13.64 9.14
CA GLU A 12 -16.16 13.32 8.17
C GLU A 12 -15.06 14.41 8.09
N ALA A 13 -15.43 15.67 8.22
CA ALA A 13 -14.46 16.77 8.31
C ALA A 13 -13.55 16.63 9.54
N ARG A 14 -14.11 16.25 10.68
CA ARG A 14 -13.33 16.02 11.92
C ARG A 14 -12.41 14.80 11.80
N LYS A 15 -12.88 13.69 11.23
CA LYS A 15 -12.04 12.53 10.95
C LYS A 15 -10.86 12.90 10.07
N ARG A 16 -11.11 13.59 8.95
CA ARG A 16 -10.04 14.07 8.05
C ARG A 16 -9.03 14.98 8.76
N GLN A 17 -9.49 15.89 9.65
CA GLN A 17 -8.62 16.75 10.44
C GLN A 17 -7.68 15.94 11.35
N ILE A 18 -8.21 14.90 12.00
CA ILE A 18 -7.45 14.00 12.88
C ILE A 18 -6.43 13.19 12.05
N LEU A 19 -6.86 12.60 10.93
CA LEU A 19 -5.99 11.82 10.06
C LEU A 19 -4.86 12.69 9.46
N ALA A 20 -5.15 13.91 9.02
CA ALA A 20 -4.14 14.83 8.51
C ALA A 20 -3.10 15.21 9.58
N ALA A 21 -3.52 15.40 10.84
CA ALA A 21 -2.61 15.67 11.94
C ALA A 21 -1.75 14.44 12.27
N ALA A 22 -2.35 13.26 12.31
CA ALA A 22 -1.64 11.99 12.55
C ALA A 22 -0.61 11.72 11.44
N ARG A 23 -0.97 11.87 10.17
CA ARG A 23 -0.08 11.71 9.01
C ARG A 23 1.12 12.65 9.11
N ARG A 24 0.90 13.94 9.41
CA ARG A 24 1.96 14.93 9.59
C ARG A 24 2.96 14.56 10.70
N LEU A 25 2.47 13.98 11.81
CA LEU A 25 3.32 13.54 12.91
C LEU A 25 4.10 12.28 12.55
N LEU A 26 3.46 11.35 11.86
CA LEU A 26 4.10 10.14 11.33
C LEU A 26 5.30 10.47 10.45
N PHE A 27 5.13 11.36 9.49
CA PHE A 27 6.21 11.82 8.62
C PHE A 27 7.39 12.40 9.40
N LYS A 28 7.12 13.14 10.49
CA LYS A 28 8.17 13.81 11.28
C LYS A 28 8.88 12.90 12.30
N LYS A 29 8.18 11.95 12.88
CA LYS A 29 8.63 11.23 14.10
C LYS A 29 8.51 9.71 14.02
N GLY A 30 7.83 9.19 13.01
CA GLY A 30 7.48 7.78 12.91
C GLY A 30 6.33 7.36 13.83
N ILE A 31 5.87 6.13 13.63
CA ILE A 31 4.69 5.55 14.33
C ILE A 31 4.92 5.44 15.83
N GLN A 32 6.09 4.95 16.24
CA GLN A 32 6.40 4.67 17.64
C GLN A 32 6.40 5.93 18.52
N SER A 33 6.87 7.04 17.95
CA SER A 33 7.01 8.32 18.67
C SER A 33 5.77 9.21 18.60
N THR A 34 4.68 8.75 17.94
CA THR A 34 3.43 9.50 17.82
C THR A 34 2.44 9.07 18.90
N SER A 35 1.85 10.03 19.62
CA SER A 35 0.84 9.80 20.67
C SER A 35 -0.47 10.52 20.38
N ILE A 36 -1.57 10.05 20.99
CA ILE A 36 -2.91 10.68 20.91
C ILE A 36 -2.84 12.16 21.34
N ASN A 37 -2.10 12.47 22.42
CA ASN A 37 -1.96 13.85 22.91
C ASN A 37 -1.29 14.75 21.85
N GLN A 38 -0.31 14.25 21.11
CA GLN A 38 0.34 15.00 20.06
C GLN A 38 -0.58 15.15 18.85
N ILE A 39 -1.34 14.12 18.50
CA ILE A 39 -2.34 14.18 17.41
C ILE A 39 -3.40 15.23 17.75
N ALA A 40 -3.95 15.20 18.97
CA ALA A 40 -4.95 16.16 19.43
C ALA A 40 -4.44 17.60 19.34
N ARG A 41 -3.22 17.87 19.86
CA ARG A 41 -2.59 19.19 19.79
C ARG A 41 -2.35 19.64 18.36
N THR A 42 -1.88 18.75 17.48
CA THR A 42 -1.61 19.06 16.06
C THR A 42 -2.90 19.28 15.27
N ALA A 43 -3.96 18.59 15.63
CA ALA A 43 -5.30 18.76 15.08
C ALA A 43 -6.06 19.95 15.70
N GLU A 44 -5.49 20.64 16.69
CA GLU A 44 -6.16 21.71 17.44
C GLU A 44 -7.51 21.24 18.06
N LEU A 45 -7.51 20.01 18.58
CA LEU A 45 -8.67 19.36 19.19
C LEU A 45 -8.37 18.93 20.61
N GLY A 46 -9.42 18.81 21.43
CA GLY A 46 -9.31 18.15 22.73
C GLY A 46 -9.07 16.65 22.60
N VAL A 47 -8.32 16.06 23.52
CA VAL A 47 -8.06 14.61 23.56
C VAL A 47 -9.37 13.81 23.61
N GLY A 48 -10.37 14.28 24.36
CA GLY A 48 -11.70 13.67 24.40
C GLY A 48 -12.39 13.66 23.03
N THR A 49 -12.15 14.68 22.19
CA THR A 49 -12.65 14.71 20.83
C THR A 49 -12.01 13.63 19.97
N ILE A 50 -10.70 13.36 20.13
CA ILE A 50 -10.05 12.26 19.41
C ILE A 50 -10.70 10.94 19.79
N TYR A 51 -10.86 10.65 21.09
CA TYR A 51 -11.47 9.41 21.58
C TYR A 51 -12.96 9.24 21.20
N PHE A 52 -13.65 10.32 20.87
CA PHE A 52 -15.00 10.25 20.33
C PHE A 52 -15.04 9.64 18.90
N TYR A 53 -13.99 9.87 18.10
CA TYR A 53 -13.89 9.39 16.71
C TYR A 53 -13.09 8.12 16.56
N TYR A 54 -12.07 7.90 17.40
CA TYR A 54 -11.12 6.79 17.33
C TYR A 54 -10.82 6.27 18.73
N GLN A 55 -11.00 4.98 18.95
CA GLN A 55 -10.82 4.37 20.26
C GLN A 55 -9.35 4.24 20.67
N SER A 56 -8.43 4.21 19.70
CA SER A 56 -7.00 4.05 19.95
C SER A 56 -6.16 4.74 18.88
N LYS A 57 -4.87 4.87 19.14
CA LYS A 57 -3.88 5.34 18.14
C LYS A 57 -3.79 4.40 16.94
N GLU A 58 -3.87 3.13 17.20
CA GLU A 58 -3.82 2.07 16.20
C GLU A 58 -4.99 2.22 15.22
N GLU A 59 -6.20 2.52 15.69
CA GLU A 59 -7.37 2.74 14.82
C GLU A 59 -7.15 3.93 13.87
N ILE A 60 -6.51 5.01 14.33
CA ILE A 60 -6.14 6.14 13.48
C ILE A 60 -5.16 5.70 12.39
N PHE A 61 -4.13 4.92 12.76
CA PHE A 61 -3.13 4.44 11.80
C PHE A 61 -3.70 3.43 10.81
N TYR A 62 -4.69 2.64 11.24
CA TYR A 62 -5.44 1.79 10.34
C TYR A 62 -6.20 2.57 9.28
N SER A 63 -6.88 3.63 9.70
CA SER A 63 -7.57 4.50 8.73
C SER A 63 -6.59 5.13 7.74
N LEU A 64 -5.38 5.47 8.17
CA LEU A 64 -4.32 5.94 7.27
C LEU A 64 -3.79 4.81 6.37
N GLN A 65 -3.64 3.60 6.88
CA GLN A 65 -3.29 2.43 6.04
C GLN A 65 -4.35 2.17 4.98
N GLU A 66 -5.62 2.28 5.36
CA GLU A 66 -6.75 2.14 4.44
C GLU A 66 -6.70 3.18 3.31
N GLU A 67 -6.46 4.47 3.66
CA GLU A 67 -6.26 5.53 2.66
C GLU A 67 -5.10 5.21 1.71
N GLY A 68 -3.96 4.75 2.24
CA GLY A 68 -2.80 4.38 1.43
C GLY A 68 -3.09 3.22 0.48
N LEU A 69 -3.79 2.19 0.95
CA LEU A 69 -4.22 1.07 0.11
C LEU A 69 -5.22 1.49 -0.96
N ASP A 70 -6.11 2.45 -0.68
CA ASP A 70 -7.04 2.97 -1.68
C ASP A 70 -6.30 3.74 -2.78
N ILE A 71 -5.33 4.58 -2.42
CA ILE A 71 -4.49 5.29 -3.39
C ILE A 71 -3.81 4.28 -4.32
N PHE A 72 -3.14 3.29 -3.75
CA PHE A 72 -2.43 2.27 -4.53
C PHE A 72 -3.38 1.39 -5.35
N PHE A 73 -4.53 1.01 -4.79
CA PHE A 73 -5.55 0.26 -5.52
C PHE A 73 -6.04 1.01 -6.77
N HIS A 74 -6.31 2.31 -6.65
CA HIS A 74 -6.76 3.12 -7.79
C HIS A 74 -5.71 3.20 -8.89
N GLU A 75 -4.43 3.25 -8.54
CA GLU A 75 -3.34 3.24 -9.51
C GLU A 75 -3.28 1.90 -10.26
N ILE A 76 -3.33 0.77 -9.54
CA ILE A 76 -3.33 -0.57 -10.17
C ILE A 76 -4.60 -0.83 -10.99
N ASP A 77 -5.75 -0.36 -10.53
CA ASP A 77 -7.01 -0.48 -11.26
C ASP A 77 -6.99 0.35 -12.57
N ALA A 78 -6.37 1.53 -12.56
CA ALA A 78 -6.16 2.33 -13.76
C ALA A 78 -5.25 1.60 -14.77
N ILE A 79 -4.15 0.98 -14.31
CA ILE A 79 -3.30 0.11 -15.15
C ILE A 79 -4.13 -1.05 -15.73
N GLY A 80 -5.00 -1.67 -14.91
CA GLY A 80 -5.87 -2.76 -15.36
C GLY A 80 -6.82 -2.37 -16.48
N ARG A 81 -7.31 -1.13 -16.49
CA ARG A 81 -8.23 -0.60 -17.51
C ARG A 81 -7.55 -0.14 -18.79
N ALA A 82 -6.23 0.05 -18.76
CA ALA A 82 -5.48 0.44 -19.95
C ALA A 82 -5.53 -0.68 -21.00
N ASP A 83 -5.57 -0.29 -22.27
CA ASP A 83 -5.51 -1.21 -23.41
C ASP A 83 -4.04 -1.51 -23.76
N THR A 84 -3.38 -2.21 -22.83
CA THR A 84 -1.96 -2.61 -22.94
C THR A 84 -1.81 -4.09 -22.68
N ALA A 85 -0.68 -4.66 -23.13
CA ALA A 85 -0.39 -6.08 -22.98
C ALA A 85 -0.24 -6.50 -21.50
N PRO A 86 -0.50 -7.78 -21.17
CA PRO A 86 -0.41 -8.27 -19.78
C PRO A 86 0.96 -8.09 -19.14
N ASP A 87 2.06 -8.23 -19.89
CA ASP A 87 3.41 -8.00 -19.40
C ASP A 87 3.69 -6.51 -19.14
N GLU A 88 3.22 -5.62 -20.01
CA GLU A 88 3.28 -4.17 -19.78
C GLU A 88 2.54 -3.76 -18.51
N LYS A 89 1.36 -4.36 -18.23
CA LYS A 89 0.62 -4.12 -16.98
C LYS A 89 1.41 -4.56 -15.76
N LEU A 90 2.16 -5.64 -15.83
CA LEU A 90 3.01 -6.08 -14.72
C LEU A 90 4.22 -5.15 -14.55
N HIS A 91 4.86 -4.67 -15.63
CA HIS A 91 5.91 -3.67 -15.57
C HIS A 91 5.40 -2.37 -14.93
N GLU A 92 4.27 -1.85 -15.42
CA GLU A 92 3.67 -0.65 -14.85
C GLU A 92 3.25 -0.84 -13.37
N THR A 93 2.82 -2.04 -12.97
CA THR A 93 2.56 -2.37 -11.56
C THR A 93 3.84 -2.27 -10.72
N GLY A 94 4.97 -2.76 -11.23
CA GLY A 94 6.28 -2.63 -10.57
C GLY A 94 6.68 -1.15 -10.41
N HIS A 95 6.58 -0.36 -11.48
CA HIS A 95 6.86 1.07 -11.45
C HIS A 95 5.93 1.84 -10.50
N ALA A 96 4.63 1.52 -10.52
CA ALA A 96 3.65 2.09 -9.60
C ALA A 96 4.01 1.81 -8.14
N TYR A 97 4.46 0.58 -7.85
CA TYR A 97 4.89 0.21 -6.51
C TYR A 97 6.11 1.02 -6.04
N LEU A 98 7.10 1.18 -6.91
CA LEU A 98 8.31 1.95 -6.60
C LEU A 98 7.98 3.44 -6.39
N ARG A 99 7.14 4.02 -7.27
CA ARG A 99 6.63 5.41 -7.10
C ARG A 99 5.88 5.56 -5.78
N PHE A 100 4.93 4.66 -5.49
CA PHE A 100 4.16 4.69 -4.24
C PHE A 100 5.06 4.65 -3.00
N SER A 101 6.12 3.84 -3.02
CA SER A 101 7.06 3.75 -1.89
C SER A 101 7.84 5.04 -1.62
N SER A 102 8.00 5.91 -2.63
CA SER A 102 8.73 7.18 -2.54
C SER A 102 7.82 8.40 -2.40
N GLU A 103 6.78 8.50 -3.21
CA GLU A 103 5.88 9.66 -3.25
C GLU A 103 4.84 9.62 -2.12
N HIS A 104 4.45 8.43 -1.69
CA HIS A 104 3.51 8.19 -0.59
C HIS A 104 4.19 7.49 0.59
N LYS A 105 5.42 7.90 0.90
CA LYS A 105 6.28 7.26 1.91
C LYS A 105 5.62 7.11 3.27
N ASP A 106 4.83 8.08 3.72
CA ASP A 106 4.09 8.05 4.98
C ASP A 106 3.08 6.89 5.03
N TYR A 107 2.33 6.67 3.95
CA TYR A 107 1.42 5.53 3.83
C TYR A 107 2.18 4.20 3.67
N PHE A 108 3.26 4.21 2.90
CA PHE A 108 4.10 3.04 2.72
C PHE A 108 4.72 2.57 4.04
N ASP A 109 5.24 3.49 4.86
CA ASP A 109 5.80 3.19 6.18
C ASP A 109 4.73 2.61 7.15
N ILE A 110 3.47 3.09 7.07
CA ILE A 110 2.37 2.54 7.85
C ILE A 110 2.05 1.11 7.42
N ILE A 111 1.95 0.87 6.12
CA ILE A 111 1.68 -0.48 5.57
C ILE A 111 2.78 -1.44 6.01
N ASN A 112 4.05 -1.04 5.91
CA ASN A 112 5.20 -1.83 6.35
C ASN A 112 5.16 -2.14 7.85
N TYR A 113 4.81 -1.15 8.67
CA TYR A 113 4.70 -1.35 10.11
C TYR A 113 3.69 -2.44 10.45
N PHE A 114 2.52 -2.42 9.84
CA PHE A 114 1.48 -3.43 10.10
C PHE A 114 1.81 -4.79 9.51
N LEU A 115 2.52 -4.86 8.39
CA LEU A 115 3.00 -6.13 7.83
C LEU A 115 4.08 -6.78 8.72
N ALA A 116 4.95 -5.96 9.32
CA ALA A 116 6.05 -6.44 10.16
C ALA A 116 5.63 -6.75 11.61
N THR A 117 4.47 -6.26 12.07
CA THR A 117 4.03 -6.38 13.47
C THR A 117 2.83 -7.33 13.57
N PRO A 118 3.06 -8.65 13.78
CA PRO A 118 1.97 -9.65 13.74
C PRO A 118 0.97 -9.53 14.90
N THR A 119 1.30 -8.79 15.95
CA THR A 119 0.52 -8.67 17.20
C THR A 119 -0.07 -7.29 17.41
N VAL A 120 -0.41 -6.59 16.34
CA VAL A 120 -1.19 -5.36 16.54
C VAL A 120 -2.59 -5.78 17.01
N ILE A 121 -2.89 -5.41 18.27
CA ILE A 121 -4.16 -5.69 18.94
C ILE A 121 -5.25 -4.85 18.26
N LEU A 122 -5.78 -5.39 17.18
CA LEU A 122 -6.86 -4.76 16.44
C LEU A 122 -8.05 -5.70 16.48
N GLY A 123 -9.21 -5.07 16.63
CA GLY A 123 -10.44 -5.82 16.48
C GLY A 123 -10.43 -6.57 15.14
N ASN A 124 -10.87 -7.82 15.14
CA ASN A 124 -10.88 -8.69 13.97
C ASN A 124 -11.53 -8.06 12.72
N GLU A 125 -12.46 -7.13 12.90
CA GLU A 125 -13.16 -6.44 11.82
C GLU A 125 -12.26 -5.50 11.02
N LEU A 126 -11.46 -4.66 11.69
CA LEU A 126 -10.52 -3.73 11.04
C LEU A 126 -9.45 -4.49 10.26
N LYS A 127 -8.89 -5.53 10.88
CA LYS A 127 -7.94 -6.40 10.20
C LYS A 127 -8.54 -7.01 8.93
N GLN A 128 -9.76 -7.56 9.00
CA GLN A 128 -10.43 -8.13 7.84
C GLN A 128 -10.73 -7.10 6.73
N GLN A 129 -10.97 -5.83 7.08
CA GLN A 129 -11.17 -4.77 6.08
C GLN A 129 -9.87 -4.50 5.31
N ILE A 130 -8.75 -4.36 6.00
CA ILE A 130 -7.42 -4.18 5.39
C ILE A 130 -7.04 -5.39 4.54
N ASP A 131 -7.19 -6.61 5.08
CA ASP A 131 -6.89 -7.85 4.36
C ASP A 131 -7.73 -7.96 3.05
N ARG A 132 -8.99 -7.52 3.08
CA ARG A 132 -9.83 -7.45 1.87
C ARG A 132 -9.27 -6.48 0.83
N LYS A 133 -8.85 -5.27 1.24
CA LYS A 133 -8.28 -4.27 0.31
C LYS A 133 -6.97 -4.76 -0.31
N GLY A 134 -6.05 -5.26 0.50
CA GLY A 134 -4.82 -5.88 -0.01
C GLY A 134 -5.09 -7.05 -0.95
N SER A 135 -6.09 -7.89 -0.62
CA SER A 135 -6.53 -9.00 -1.47
C SER A 135 -7.09 -8.54 -2.83
N HIS A 136 -7.73 -7.37 -2.91
CA HIS A 136 -8.22 -6.83 -4.17
C HIS A 136 -7.07 -6.44 -5.11
N ILE A 137 -6.01 -5.83 -4.59
CA ILE A 137 -4.80 -5.51 -5.37
C ILE A 137 -4.17 -6.80 -5.92
N LEU A 138 -3.99 -7.81 -5.06
CA LEU A 138 -3.45 -9.10 -5.50
C LEU A 138 -4.33 -9.81 -6.55
N LYS A 139 -5.66 -9.63 -6.48
CA LYS A 139 -6.58 -10.16 -7.49
C LYS A 139 -6.43 -9.48 -8.84
N LEU A 140 -6.17 -8.16 -8.87
CA LEU A 140 -5.89 -7.42 -10.11
C LEU A 140 -4.61 -7.94 -10.75
N ILE A 141 -3.50 -8.02 -9.99
CA ILE A 141 -2.22 -8.56 -10.47
C ILE A 141 -2.39 -10.00 -11.00
N GLY A 142 -3.08 -10.85 -10.23
CA GLY A 142 -3.41 -12.21 -10.68
C GLY A 142 -4.29 -12.23 -11.93
N GLY A 143 -5.11 -11.20 -12.14
CA GLY A 143 -5.90 -10.99 -13.36
C GLY A 143 -5.01 -10.75 -14.58
N PHE A 144 -3.99 -9.90 -14.47
CA PHE A 144 -3.04 -9.63 -15.55
C PHE A 144 -2.27 -10.91 -15.95
N ILE A 145 -1.85 -11.69 -14.94
CA ILE A 145 -1.17 -12.98 -15.18
C ILE A 145 -2.10 -13.97 -15.90
N ARG A 146 -3.37 -14.08 -15.47
CA ARG A 146 -4.34 -14.95 -16.14
C ARG A 146 -4.59 -14.53 -17.59
N ALA A 147 -4.70 -13.23 -17.85
CA ALA A 147 -4.85 -12.72 -19.20
C ALA A 147 -3.66 -13.14 -20.07
N GLY A 148 -2.42 -12.93 -19.62
CA GLY A 148 -1.23 -13.34 -20.36
C GLY A 148 -1.12 -14.86 -20.60
N ILE A 149 -1.61 -15.70 -19.66
CA ILE A 149 -1.71 -17.16 -19.87
C ILE A 149 -2.75 -17.46 -20.96
N SER A 150 -3.92 -16.81 -20.91
CA SER A 150 -4.99 -17.03 -21.90
C SER A 150 -4.58 -16.60 -23.30
N ASP A 151 -3.80 -15.52 -23.40
CA ASP A 151 -3.28 -14.98 -24.68
C ASP A 151 -2.08 -15.77 -25.21
N GLY A 152 -1.62 -16.80 -24.46
CA GLY A 152 -0.47 -17.62 -24.83
C GLY A 152 0.89 -16.94 -24.62
N MET A 153 0.93 -15.72 -24.09
CA MET A 153 2.15 -14.97 -23.78
C MET A 153 2.91 -15.58 -22.60
N PHE A 154 2.18 -16.03 -21.56
CA PHE A 154 2.75 -16.59 -20.35
C PHE A 154 2.57 -18.12 -20.30
N ARG A 155 3.53 -18.79 -19.68
CA ARG A 155 3.42 -20.21 -19.36
C ARG A 155 2.35 -20.45 -18.29
N PRO A 156 1.72 -21.63 -18.22
CA PRO A 156 0.76 -21.97 -17.20
C PRO A 156 1.40 -21.91 -15.80
N VAL A 157 0.85 -21.06 -14.92
CA VAL A 157 1.22 -20.94 -13.51
C VAL A 157 -0.03 -20.74 -12.66
N ASP A 158 0.07 -21.00 -11.35
CA ASP A 158 -0.94 -20.55 -10.40
C ASP A 158 -0.84 -19.01 -10.25
N SER A 159 -1.74 -18.31 -10.93
CA SER A 159 -1.74 -16.85 -11.01
C SER A 159 -1.86 -16.16 -9.64
N LYS A 160 -2.55 -16.81 -8.65
CA LYS A 160 -2.67 -16.28 -7.30
C LYS A 160 -1.33 -16.37 -6.55
N LYS A 161 -0.67 -17.53 -6.62
CA LYS A 161 0.63 -17.72 -5.97
C LYS A 161 1.68 -16.82 -6.60
N TYR A 162 1.64 -16.69 -7.93
CA TYR A 162 2.57 -15.82 -8.64
C TYR A 162 2.36 -14.33 -8.28
N ALA A 163 1.11 -13.88 -8.18
CA ALA A 163 0.81 -12.52 -7.73
C ALA A 163 1.34 -12.23 -6.32
N VAL A 164 1.21 -13.20 -5.39
CA VAL A 164 1.78 -13.08 -4.05
C VAL A 164 3.31 -13.03 -4.08
N MET A 165 3.94 -13.88 -4.90
CA MET A 165 5.40 -13.88 -5.07
C MET A 165 5.87 -12.56 -5.68
N PHE A 166 5.22 -12.08 -6.74
CA PHE A 166 5.52 -10.81 -7.39
C PHE A 166 5.43 -9.64 -6.40
N TRP A 167 4.32 -9.51 -5.69
CA TRP A 167 4.15 -8.52 -4.63
C TRP A 167 5.24 -8.61 -3.57
N GLY A 168 5.51 -9.83 -3.06
CA GLY A 168 6.51 -10.06 -2.00
C GLY A 168 7.91 -9.66 -2.45
N ALA A 169 8.27 -9.91 -3.71
CA ALA A 169 9.54 -9.48 -4.28
C ALA A 169 9.63 -7.95 -4.36
N LEU A 170 8.61 -7.26 -4.91
CA LEU A 170 8.56 -5.80 -4.96
C LEU A 170 8.70 -5.19 -3.57
N HIS A 171 7.95 -5.75 -2.60
CA HIS A 171 7.98 -5.28 -1.22
C HIS A 171 9.37 -5.46 -0.57
N GLY A 172 9.98 -6.64 -0.73
CA GLY A 172 11.32 -6.92 -0.22
C GLY A 172 12.36 -5.98 -0.82
N LEU A 173 12.33 -5.82 -2.14
CA LEU A 173 13.28 -4.98 -2.86
C LEU A 173 13.24 -3.51 -2.41
N THR A 174 12.07 -2.94 -2.13
CA THR A 174 11.98 -1.56 -1.64
C THR A 174 12.70 -1.35 -0.31
N GLN A 175 12.89 -2.40 0.50
CA GLN A 175 13.66 -2.32 1.76
C GLN A 175 15.16 -2.17 1.51
N PHE A 176 15.67 -2.65 0.37
CA PHE A 176 17.09 -2.59 0.02
C PHE A 176 17.58 -1.16 -0.31
N LYS A 177 16.69 -0.22 -0.57
CA LYS A 177 17.06 1.20 -0.73
C LYS A 177 17.90 1.73 0.45
N LYS A 178 17.70 1.20 1.66
CA LYS A 178 18.47 1.57 2.85
C LYS A 178 19.91 1.02 2.84
N LEU A 179 20.21 0.13 1.91
CA LEU A 179 21.48 -0.59 1.80
C LEU A 179 22.27 -0.17 0.55
N GLU A 180 21.83 0.90 -0.14
CA GLU A 180 22.41 1.39 -1.39
C GLU A 180 23.90 1.68 -1.25
N ASP A 181 24.31 2.37 -0.18
CA ASP A 181 25.70 2.70 0.10
C ASP A 181 26.53 1.55 0.73
N THR A 182 25.92 0.42 1.02
CA THR A 182 26.58 -0.70 1.71
C THR A 182 26.53 -1.98 0.90
N ILE A 183 25.45 -2.75 0.97
CA ILE A 183 25.32 -4.06 0.31
C ILE A 183 25.23 -3.92 -1.20
N LEU A 184 24.64 -2.83 -1.70
CA LEU A 184 24.51 -2.57 -3.13
C LEU A 184 25.74 -1.89 -3.73
N GLU A 185 26.76 -1.61 -2.91
CA GLU A 185 28.06 -1.06 -3.35
C GLU A 185 27.94 0.20 -4.23
N GLY A 186 26.90 1.02 -3.99
CA GLY A 186 26.61 2.24 -4.75
C GLY A 186 25.83 2.01 -6.05
N GLU A 187 25.38 0.78 -6.33
CA GLU A 187 24.44 0.57 -7.41
C GLU A 187 23.09 1.26 -7.14
N ASP A 188 22.54 1.92 -8.17
CA ASP A 188 21.23 2.58 -8.07
C ASP A 188 20.13 1.57 -7.76
N HIS A 189 19.43 1.79 -6.66
CA HIS A 189 18.35 0.92 -6.23
C HIS A 189 17.24 0.76 -7.28
N GLY A 190 16.94 1.82 -8.03
CA GLY A 190 15.92 1.77 -9.11
C GLY A 190 16.32 0.83 -10.23
N HIS A 191 17.60 0.75 -10.58
CA HIS A 191 18.11 -0.19 -11.58
C HIS A 191 17.93 -1.65 -11.11
N ILE A 192 18.32 -1.95 -9.86
CA ILE A 192 18.14 -3.29 -9.28
C ILE A 192 16.66 -3.67 -9.21
N PHE A 193 15.82 -2.72 -8.82
CA PHE A 193 14.38 -2.94 -8.73
C PHE A 193 13.79 -3.28 -10.11
N ASN A 194 14.11 -2.48 -11.14
CA ASN A 194 13.62 -2.71 -12.49
C ASN A 194 14.15 -4.04 -13.06
N TYR A 195 15.43 -4.34 -12.88
CA TYR A 195 15.99 -5.63 -13.28
C TYR A 195 15.23 -6.82 -12.66
N ALA A 196 14.88 -6.73 -11.37
CA ALA A 196 14.12 -7.80 -10.73
C ALA A 196 12.68 -7.89 -11.25
N VAL A 197 12.04 -6.77 -11.58
CA VAL A 197 10.71 -6.76 -12.24
C VAL A 197 10.80 -7.48 -13.58
N ASP A 198 11.82 -7.16 -14.40
CA ASP A 198 12.05 -7.80 -15.70
C ASP A 198 12.24 -9.31 -15.53
N GLN A 199 13.08 -9.76 -14.60
CA GLN A 199 13.32 -11.17 -14.34
C GLN A 199 12.07 -11.92 -13.86
N LEU A 200 11.23 -11.28 -13.05
CA LEU A 200 9.96 -11.87 -12.62
C LEU A 200 9.00 -12.02 -13.81
N ILE A 201 8.95 -11.08 -14.73
CA ILE A 201 8.08 -11.14 -15.91
C ILE A 201 8.64 -12.11 -16.93
N ASP A 202 9.94 -12.12 -17.18
CA ASP A 202 10.61 -13.09 -18.07
C ASP A 202 10.40 -14.53 -17.59
N GLY A 203 10.41 -14.74 -16.27
CA GLY A 203 10.06 -16.03 -15.65
C GLY A 203 8.63 -16.50 -15.94
N LEU A 204 7.73 -15.61 -16.38
CA LEU A 204 6.39 -15.97 -16.86
C LEU A 204 6.35 -16.31 -18.34
N ARG A 205 7.22 -15.71 -19.16
CA ARG A 205 7.19 -15.87 -20.61
C ARG A 205 7.35 -17.34 -21.01
N ARG A 206 6.69 -17.71 -22.10
CA ARG A 206 6.93 -19.03 -22.70
C ARG A 206 8.32 -19.00 -23.32
N THR A 207 9.17 -19.93 -22.93
CA THR A 207 10.36 -20.28 -23.72
C THR A 207 9.88 -21.13 -24.88
N ASP A 208 10.01 -20.61 -26.10
CA ASP A 208 9.87 -21.43 -27.28
C ASP A 208 10.90 -22.56 -27.19
N GLY A 209 10.39 -23.80 -27.04
CA GLY A 209 11.22 -25.02 -27.00
C GLY A 209 11.64 -25.43 -28.41
#